data_bcdf3edaea8faae0708b773d342f8e50
#
_entry.id   bcdf3edaea8faae0708b773d342f8e50
#
_cell.length_a   1.000
_cell.length_b   1.000
_cell.length_c   1.000
_cell.angle_alpha   90.00
_cell.angle_beta   90.00
_cell.angle_gamma   90.00
#
_symmetry.space_group_name_H-M   'P 1'
#
loop_
_entity.id
_entity.type
_entity.pdbx_description
1 polymer ?
#
loop_
_entity_poly.entity_id
_entity_poly.type
_entity_poly.pdbx_seq_one_letter_code
_entity_poly.pdbx_strand_id
1 'polypeptide(L)'
;MNTILTSSISDPNVQQPFTGKSLQFLQNSYTNIFASIGQSIIGDRNYSGAGFYVISGLRNTGVAPAYIISEGWIYYDGQMYYCSGYSGTPVNDVIGTITTAYDTSIDPVTFTDGVARNVHRVQTIVLSDGVSGSSDLDYDALDFAQDNFYRNIAQGSYSGSSATGSVVLPLSTDELDPNAWLNGATGKFQPNKAGYYDISAQYSLNAAAAVSATNNTLLIKKNGSTVRTIGGVTDYVGSDDTRHASGSFIVYLNGSSDYLECVSFQDTAQVLAYTVYFTAKRISD
;
A
#
# COMPACT_ATOMS: atom_id res chain seq x y z
N MET A 1 0.36 -27.83 10.57
CA MET A 1 1.76 -28.13 10.14
C MET A 1 1.82 -29.62 9.80
N ASN A 2 2.20 -29.95 8.58
CA ASN A 2 2.34 -31.34 8.17
C ASN A 2 3.71 -31.85 8.58
N THR A 3 3.78 -33.00 9.21
CA THR A 3 5.04 -33.62 9.66
C THR A 3 5.10 -35.07 9.22
N ILE A 4 6.28 -35.51 8.81
CA ILE A 4 6.54 -36.93 8.65
C ILE A 4 6.85 -37.51 10.03
N LEU A 5 6.05 -38.49 10.47
CA LEU A 5 6.31 -39.17 11.72
C LEU A 5 7.53 -40.09 11.59
N THR A 6 8.61 -39.70 12.24
CA THR A 6 9.84 -40.50 12.31
C THR A 6 9.88 -41.42 13.56
N SER A 7 8.90 -41.27 14.44
CA SER A 7 8.82 -42.03 15.71
C SER A 7 8.62 -43.54 15.55
N SER A 8 8.16 -43.97 14.36
CA SER A 8 8.06 -45.41 14.02
C SER A 8 9.39 -46.04 13.58
N ILE A 9 10.47 -45.22 13.45
CA ILE A 9 11.81 -45.70 13.08
C ILE A 9 12.65 -45.77 14.37
N SER A 10 12.29 -46.69 15.23
CA SER A 10 13.07 -46.95 16.47
C SER A 10 14.18 -47.98 16.29
N ASP A 11 14.11 -48.76 15.22
CA ASP A 11 15.14 -49.76 14.90
C ASP A 11 16.07 -49.22 13.80
N PRO A 12 17.37 -49.04 14.07
CA PRO A 12 18.34 -48.56 13.08
C PRO A 12 18.54 -49.50 11.89
N ASN A 13 18.03 -50.74 11.97
CA ASN A 13 18.05 -51.70 10.88
C ASN A 13 16.84 -51.65 9.97
N VAL A 14 15.79 -50.88 10.34
CA VAL A 14 14.59 -50.72 9.55
C VAL A 14 14.74 -49.44 8.71
N GLN A 15 14.93 -49.60 7.41
CA GLN A 15 14.95 -48.46 6.48
C GLN A 15 13.54 -48.04 6.11
N GLN A 16 13.17 -46.80 6.38
CA GLN A 16 11.93 -46.26 5.85
C GLN A 16 12.05 -46.01 4.35
N PRO A 17 11.23 -46.64 3.52
CA PRO A 17 11.28 -46.37 2.09
C PRO A 17 10.83 -44.93 1.81
N PHE A 18 11.74 -44.13 1.25
CA PHE A 18 11.42 -42.79 0.77
C PHE A 18 10.74 -42.91 -0.58
N THR A 19 9.43 -42.74 -0.60
CA THR A 19 8.61 -42.90 -1.81
C THR A 19 8.30 -41.57 -2.48
N GLY A 20 7.88 -41.58 -3.75
CA GLY A 20 7.37 -40.41 -4.44
C GLY A 20 6.22 -39.72 -3.70
N LYS A 21 5.40 -40.49 -2.96
CA LYS A 21 4.34 -39.92 -2.08
C LYS A 21 4.92 -39.16 -0.90
N SER A 22 6.02 -39.63 -0.30
CA SER A 22 6.70 -38.90 0.76
C SER A 22 7.28 -37.57 0.29
N LEU A 23 7.84 -37.57 -0.92
CA LEU A 23 8.33 -36.35 -1.59
C LEU A 23 7.20 -35.36 -1.88
N GLN A 24 6.11 -35.86 -2.44
CA GLN A 24 4.91 -35.03 -2.69
C GLN A 24 4.33 -34.44 -1.42
N PHE A 25 4.29 -35.18 -0.32
CA PHE A 25 3.86 -34.69 0.97
C PHE A 25 4.75 -33.55 1.46
N LEU A 26 6.08 -33.65 1.34
CA LEU A 26 7.00 -32.58 1.68
C LEU A 26 6.79 -31.34 0.81
N GLN A 27 6.68 -31.53 -0.51
CA GLN A 27 6.43 -30.42 -1.44
C GLN A 27 5.12 -29.70 -1.11
N ASN A 28 4.03 -30.41 -0.87
CA ASN A 28 2.76 -29.83 -0.48
C ASN A 28 2.87 -29.08 0.87
N SER A 29 3.66 -29.59 1.81
CA SER A 29 3.88 -28.94 3.10
C SER A 29 4.59 -27.60 2.94
N TYR A 30 5.63 -27.52 2.11
CA TYR A 30 6.29 -26.25 1.78
C TYR A 30 5.37 -25.29 1.05
N THR A 31 4.63 -25.75 0.06
CA THR A 31 3.67 -24.92 -0.68
C THR A 31 2.64 -24.30 0.28
N ASN A 32 2.08 -25.09 1.20
CA ASN A 32 1.12 -24.58 2.19
C ASN A 32 1.73 -23.53 3.12
N ILE A 33 3.01 -23.70 3.52
CA ILE A 33 3.71 -22.72 4.36
C ILE A 33 3.90 -21.41 3.59
N PHE A 34 4.41 -21.47 2.37
CA PHE A 34 4.60 -20.28 1.53
C PHE A 34 3.29 -19.58 1.20
N ALA A 35 2.23 -20.35 0.91
CA ALA A 35 0.90 -19.78 0.72
C ALA A 35 0.41 -19.03 1.96
N SER A 36 0.57 -19.61 3.16
CA SER A 36 0.17 -18.97 4.41
C SER A 36 0.98 -17.71 4.73
N ILE A 37 2.30 -17.73 4.47
CA ILE A 37 3.16 -16.57 4.64
C ILE A 37 2.76 -15.48 3.65
N GLY A 38 2.57 -15.82 2.38
CA GLY A 38 2.13 -14.90 1.34
C GLY A 38 0.80 -14.23 1.73
N GLN A 39 -0.20 -15.00 2.13
CA GLN A 39 -1.48 -14.48 2.61
C GLN A 39 -1.32 -13.54 3.81
N SER A 40 -0.46 -13.89 4.77
CA SER A 40 -0.20 -13.03 5.93
C SER A 40 0.41 -11.68 5.54
N ILE A 41 1.27 -11.65 4.52
CA ILE A 41 1.92 -10.42 4.05
C ILE A 41 0.94 -9.53 3.27
N ILE A 42 0.09 -10.12 2.43
CA ILE A 42 -0.89 -9.38 1.63
C ILE A 42 -2.14 -8.98 2.43
N GLY A 43 -2.36 -9.57 3.61
CA GLY A 43 -3.52 -9.34 4.47
C GLY A 43 -4.80 -10.01 3.96
N ASP A 44 -5.93 -9.68 4.61
CA ASP A 44 -7.28 -10.23 4.32
C ASP A 44 -7.88 -9.71 2.99
N ARG A 45 -7.05 -9.25 2.07
CA ARG A 45 -7.53 -8.86 0.76
C ARG A 45 -8.11 -10.08 0.08
N ASN A 46 -9.30 -9.90 -0.48
CA ASN A 46 -10.02 -10.94 -1.21
C ASN A 46 -9.05 -11.76 -2.07
N TYR A 47 -8.62 -12.88 -1.52
CA TYR A 47 -7.84 -13.88 -2.22
C TYR A 47 -8.76 -14.53 -3.26
N SER A 48 -9.03 -13.80 -4.32
CA SER A 48 -9.81 -14.32 -5.46
C SER A 48 -8.97 -15.13 -6.43
N GLY A 49 -7.73 -15.47 -6.05
CA GLY A 49 -6.83 -16.31 -6.85
C GLY A 49 -6.23 -15.65 -8.09
N ALA A 50 -6.60 -14.42 -8.42
CA ALA A 50 -6.23 -13.79 -9.68
C ALA A 50 -5.26 -12.60 -9.57
N GLY A 51 -4.81 -12.24 -8.37
CA GLY A 51 -3.95 -11.08 -8.16
C GLY A 51 -2.47 -11.44 -8.03
N PHE A 52 -1.62 -10.69 -8.72
CA PHE A 52 -0.17 -10.72 -8.53
C PHE A 52 0.23 -9.70 -7.47
N TYR A 53 0.94 -10.14 -6.43
CA TYR A 53 1.36 -9.29 -5.32
C TYR A 53 2.88 -9.26 -5.22
N VAL A 54 3.49 -8.10 -5.30
CA VAL A 54 4.93 -7.94 -5.08
C VAL A 54 5.23 -8.05 -3.59
N ILE A 55 6.01 -9.04 -3.22
CA ILE A 55 6.44 -9.27 -1.84
C ILE A 55 7.71 -8.48 -1.54
N SER A 56 8.65 -8.43 -2.48
CA SER A 56 9.88 -7.67 -2.35
C SER A 56 10.49 -7.32 -3.69
N GLY A 57 11.28 -6.26 -3.75
CA GLY A 57 11.93 -5.80 -4.97
C GLY A 57 10.97 -5.23 -6.01
N LEU A 58 11.27 -5.44 -7.27
CA LEU A 58 10.50 -5.02 -8.46
C LEU A 58 10.25 -3.50 -8.52
N ARG A 59 11.15 -2.71 -7.96
CA ARG A 59 11.02 -1.25 -8.00
C ARG A 59 11.57 -0.70 -9.30
N ASN A 60 10.77 0.14 -9.95
CA ASN A 60 11.22 0.90 -11.10
C ASN A 60 11.99 2.13 -10.63
N THR A 61 13.27 2.21 -11.00
CA THR A 61 14.14 3.37 -10.79
C THR A 61 14.42 4.14 -12.09
N GLY A 62 13.85 3.67 -13.20
CA GLY A 62 13.93 4.34 -14.48
C GLY A 62 13.05 5.59 -14.56
N VAL A 63 13.34 6.45 -15.52
CA VAL A 63 12.55 7.64 -15.84
C VAL A 63 11.82 7.39 -17.15
N ALA A 64 10.51 7.56 -17.15
CA ALA A 64 9.67 7.31 -18.33
C ALA A 64 10.23 7.98 -19.59
N PRO A 65 10.23 7.28 -20.74
CA PRO A 65 9.61 5.99 -21.02
C PRO A 65 10.50 4.76 -20.69
N ALA A 66 11.69 4.93 -20.12
CA ALA A 66 12.59 3.83 -19.79
C ALA A 66 12.25 3.22 -18.43
N TYR A 67 12.20 1.90 -18.36
CA TYR A 67 12.04 1.14 -17.13
C TYR A 67 13.36 0.51 -16.71
N ILE A 68 13.69 0.62 -15.42
CA ILE A 68 14.79 -0.09 -14.76
C ILE A 68 14.18 -0.74 -13.52
N ILE A 69 13.67 -1.95 -13.68
CA ILE A 69 12.96 -2.71 -12.65
C ILE A 69 13.94 -3.67 -12.00
N SER A 70 14.09 -3.57 -10.67
CA SER A 70 14.95 -4.47 -9.93
C SER A 70 14.41 -5.91 -9.92
N GLU A 71 15.24 -6.88 -9.59
CA GLU A 71 14.81 -8.23 -9.25
C GLU A 71 13.89 -8.24 -8.02
N GLY A 72 13.10 -9.31 -7.85
CA GLY A 72 12.22 -9.41 -6.71
C GLY A 72 11.41 -10.70 -6.65
N TRP A 73 10.42 -10.70 -5.76
CA TRP A 73 9.53 -11.83 -5.52
C TRP A 73 8.06 -11.43 -5.65
N ILE A 74 7.32 -12.25 -6.36
CA ILE A 74 5.87 -12.11 -6.59
C ILE A 74 5.16 -13.30 -5.96
N TYR A 75 4.10 -13.03 -5.22
CA TYR A 75 3.14 -14.03 -4.78
C TYR A 75 1.96 -14.08 -5.74
N TYR A 76 1.64 -15.27 -6.24
CA TYR A 76 0.51 -15.51 -7.13
C TYR A 76 0.01 -16.95 -6.96
N ASP A 77 -1.28 -17.13 -6.88
CA ASP A 77 -1.96 -18.43 -6.78
C ASP A 77 -1.33 -19.40 -5.76
N GLY A 78 -1.09 -18.89 -4.55
CA GLY A 78 -0.52 -19.68 -3.46
C GLY A 78 0.98 -19.97 -3.56
N GLN A 79 1.68 -19.40 -4.53
CA GLN A 79 3.09 -19.67 -4.78
C GLN A 79 3.93 -18.39 -4.82
N MET A 80 5.22 -18.55 -4.54
CA MET A 80 6.21 -17.48 -4.63
C MET A 80 7.05 -17.67 -5.90
N TYR A 81 7.13 -16.64 -6.72
CA TYR A 81 7.91 -16.64 -7.96
C TYR A 81 9.02 -15.61 -7.88
N TYR A 82 10.22 -16.03 -8.25
CA TYR A 82 11.32 -15.10 -8.47
C TYR A 82 11.14 -14.42 -9.83
N CYS A 83 11.44 -13.13 -9.88
CA CYS A 83 11.47 -12.30 -11.08
C CYS A 83 12.84 -11.62 -11.20
N SER A 84 13.51 -11.80 -12.32
CA SER A 84 14.87 -11.28 -12.56
C SER A 84 14.94 -9.77 -12.82
N GLY A 85 13.80 -9.09 -12.82
CA GLY A 85 13.72 -7.68 -13.17
C GLY A 85 13.68 -7.44 -14.68
N TYR A 86 13.73 -6.14 -15.06
CA TYR A 86 13.65 -5.72 -16.47
C TYR A 86 14.40 -4.40 -16.66
N SER A 87 15.03 -4.23 -17.83
CA SER A 87 15.62 -2.97 -18.22
C SER A 87 15.39 -2.72 -19.71
N GLY A 88 14.69 -1.64 -20.05
CA GLY A 88 14.38 -1.30 -21.42
C GLY A 88 13.36 -0.17 -21.58
N THR A 89 13.06 0.15 -22.82
CA THR A 89 11.99 1.10 -23.20
C THR A 89 10.95 0.29 -23.97
N PRO A 90 9.86 -0.15 -23.29
CA PRO A 90 8.82 -0.94 -23.95
C PRO A 90 8.10 -0.10 -25.01
N VAL A 91 7.65 -0.74 -26.07
CA VAL A 91 6.79 -0.13 -27.09
C VAL A 91 5.34 -0.07 -26.62
N ASN A 92 4.96 -1.03 -25.80
CA ASN A 92 3.64 -1.15 -25.17
C ASN A 92 3.81 -1.11 -23.65
N ASP A 93 3.39 -2.18 -22.97
CA ASP A 93 3.46 -2.31 -21.53
C ASP A 93 4.59 -3.28 -21.13
N VAL A 94 5.02 -3.24 -19.88
CA VAL A 94 5.87 -4.29 -19.31
C VAL A 94 4.97 -5.37 -18.75
N ILE A 95 4.99 -6.53 -19.39
CA ILE A 95 4.20 -7.69 -18.95
C ILE A 95 5.08 -8.79 -18.38
N GLY A 96 4.52 -9.55 -17.42
CA GLY A 96 5.19 -10.70 -16.82
C GLY A 96 4.55 -12.01 -17.23
N THR A 97 5.37 -12.96 -17.62
CA THR A 97 4.93 -14.31 -18.00
C THR A 97 5.56 -15.34 -17.07
N ILE A 98 4.74 -16.28 -16.55
CA ILE A 98 5.26 -17.42 -15.78
C ILE A 98 5.92 -18.39 -16.74
N THR A 99 7.22 -18.56 -16.60
CA THR A 99 8.01 -19.51 -17.38
C THR A 99 8.38 -20.72 -16.55
N THR A 100 8.48 -21.86 -17.18
CA THR A 100 8.91 -23.12 -16.59
C THR A 100 10.17 -23.57 -17.29
N ALA A 101 11.23 -23.77 -16.53
CA ALA A 101 12.49 -24.33 -17.02
C ALA A 101 12.96 -25.46 -16.12
N TYR A 102 13.91 -26.25 -16.59
CA TYR A 102 14.66 -27.16 -15.73
C TYR A 102 15.95 -26.49 -15.28
N ASP A 103 16.28 -26.66 -14.01
CA ASP A 103 17.58 -26.22 -13.48
C ASP A 103 18.67 -27.14 -14.03
N THR A 104 19.44 -26.60 -14.97
CA THR A 104 20.56 -27.33 -15.60
C THR A 104 21.85 -27.26 -14.80
N SER A 105 21.89 -26.50 -13.70
CA SER A 105 23.02 -26.47 -12.77
C SER A 105 23.06 -27.69 -11.85
N ILE A 106 21.95 -28.42 -11.77
CA ILE A 106 21.84 -29.66 -11.00
C ILE A 106 21.88 -30.85 -11.96
N ASP A 107 22.72 -31.82 -11.66
CA ASP A 107 22.90 -33.03 -12.47
C ASP A 107 21.56 -33.75 -12.71
N PRO A 108 21.30 -34.23 -13.92
CA PRO A 108 20.10 -34.99 -14.22
C PRO A 108 20.09 -36.32 -13.44
N VAL A 109 18.91 -36.73 -13.02
CA VAL A 109 18.71 -38.02 -12.32
C VAL A 109 18.63 -39.13 -13.34
N THR A 110 19.48 -40.16 -13.16
CA THR A 110 19.39 -41.38 -13.98
C THR A 110 18.33 -42.32 -13.41
N PHE A 111 17.35 -42.62 -14.25
CA PHE A 111 16.24 -43.51 -13.91
C PHE A 111 16.62 -45.00 -14.08
N THR A 112 15.76 -45.88 -13.59
CA THR A 112 16.01 -47.36 -13.67
C THR A 112 16.08 -47.90 -15.10
N ASP A 113 15.57 -47.15 -16.07
CA ASP A 113 15.70 -47.44 -17.49
C ASP A 113 17.05 -47.02 -18.12
N GLY A 114 17.96 -46.49 -17.29
CA GLY A 114 19.27 -45.98 -17.67
C GLY A 114 19.26 -44.62 -18.33
N VAL A 115 18.09 -43.95 -18.41
CA VAL A 115 17.96 -42.64 -19.06
C VAL A 115 18.09 -41.53 -18.03
N ALA A 116 19.03 -40.60 -18.25
CA ALA A 116 19.13 -39.36 -17.46
C ALA A 116 18.08 -38.35 -17.86
N ARG A 117 17.37 -37.80 -16.88
CA ARG A 117 16.31 -36.80 -17.09
C ARG A 117 16.49 -35.63 -16.12
N ASN A 118 16.30 -34.42 -16.62
CA ASN A 118 16.19 -33.24 -15.77
C ASN A 118 14.87 -33.29 -15.00
N VAL A 119 14.94 -33.31 -13.68
CA VAL A 119 13.75 -33.41 -12.80
C VAL A 119 13.56 -32.19 -11.92
N HIS A 120 14.56 -31.30 -11.88
CA HIS A 120 14.53 -30.09 -11.06
C HIS A 120 13.88 -28.95 -11.86
N ARG A 121 12.57 -28.82 -11.73
CA ARG A 121 11.78 -27.77 -12.39
C ARG A 121 11.81 -26.49 -11.60
N VAL A 122 12.13 -25.38 -12.26
CA VAL A 122 12.08 -24.02 -11.70
C VAL A 122 11.02 -23.23 -12.45
N GLN A 123 10.20 -22.49 -11.71
CA GLN A 123 9.22 -21.55 -12.25
C GLN A 123 9.63 -20.13 -11.83
N THR A 124 9.70 -19.24 -12.81
CA THR A 124 10.04 -17.84 -12.63
C THR A 124 9.08 -16.95 -13.40
N ILE A 125 9.01 -15.68 -13.02
CA ILE A 125 8.35 -14.67 -13.84
C ILE A 125 9.41 -13.93 -14.65
N VAL A 126 9.19 -13.82 -15.95
CA VAL A 126 10.03 -13.06 -16.85
C VAL A 126 9.24 -11.84 -17.32
N LEU A 127 9.81 -10.65 -17.09
CA LEU A 127 9.26 -9.39 -17.60
C LEU A 127 9.75 -9.15 -19.02
N SER A 128 8.85 -8.70 -19.88
CA SER A 128 9.13 -8.38 -21.30
C SER A 128 8.20 -7.29 -21.81
N ASP A 129 8.56 -6.68 -22.94
CA ASP A 129 7.65 -5.81 -23.69
C ASP A 129 6.51 -6.66 -24.28
N GLY A 130 5.27 -6.21 -24.10
CA GLY A 130 4.08 -6.88 -24.61
C GLY A 130 2.83 -6.05 -24.43
N VAL A 131 1.74 -6.52 -25.04
CA VAL A 131 0.42 -5.90 -24.86
C VAL A 131 -0.28 -6.57 -23.70
N SER A 132 -0.70 -5.78 -22.72
CA SER A 132 -1.44 -6.27 -21.56
C SER A 132 -2.72 -7.01 -21.98
N GLY A 133 -2.88 -8.23 -21.48
CA GLY A 133 -4.06 -9.08 -21.65
C GLY A 133 -4.67 -9.45 -20.30
N SER A 134 -5.88 -10.00 -20.31
CA SER A 134 -6.62 -10.31 -19.08
C SER A 134 -6.00 -11.40 -18.18
N SER A 135 -5.00 -12.12 -18.68
CA SER A 135 -4.29 -13.21 -17.99
C SER A 135 -2.81 -12.90 -17.73
N ASP A 136 -2.30 -11.78 -18.23
CA ASP A 136 -0.91 -11.41 -18.10
C ASP A 136 -0.71 -10.57 -16.85
N LEU A 137 0.46 -10.70 -16.23
CA LEU A 137 0.91 -9.80 -15.20
C LEU A 137 1.26 -8.46 -15.86
N ASP A 138 0.46 -7.44 -15.63
CA ASP A 138 0.76 -6.07 -16.02
C ASP A 138 1.57 -5.43 -14.89
N TYR A 139 2.80 -4.96 -15.21
CA TYR A 139 3.68 -4.39 -14.20
C TYR A 139 3.07 -3.14 -13.55
N ASP A 140 2.40 -2.28 -14.32
CA ASP A 140 1.83 -1.04 -13.80
C ASP A 140 0.57 -1.30 -12.94
N ALA A 141 -0.05 -2.48 -13.08
CA ALA A 141 -1.17 -2.93 -12.27
C ALA A 141 -0.76 -3.74 -11.02
N LEU A 142 0.55 -3.97 -10.81
CA LEU A 142 1.04 -4.73 -9.65
C LEU A 142 0.69 -4.09 -8.32
N ASP A 143 0.22 -4.89 -7.39
CA ASP A 143 0.04 -4.48 -5.99
C ASP A 143 1.28 -4.82 -5.16
N PHE A 144 1.95 -3.80 -4.65
CA PHE A 144 3.14 -3.96 -3.82
C PHE A 144 2.74 -4.15 -2.36
N ALA A 145 2.92 -5.36 -1.83
CA ALA A 145 2.56 -5.67 -0.44
C ALA A 145 3.28 -4.77 0.58
N GLN A 146 4.52 -4.39 0.30
CA GLN A 146 5.30 -3.50 1.16
C GLN A 146 4.85 -2.04 1.09
N ASP A 147 4.22 -1.62 0.00
CA ASP A 147 3.77 -0.24 -0.19
C ASP A 147 2.42 0.05 0.48
N ASN A 148 1.80 -0.94 1.11
CA ASN A 148 0.53 -0.73 1.80
C ASN A 148 0.60 0.36 2.86
N PHE A 149 1.75 0.54 3.50
CA PHE A 149 1.93 1.61 4.48
C PHE A 149 1.98 2.99 3.80
N TYR A 150 2.76 3.13 2.72
CA TYR A 150 2.94 4.40 2.02
C TYR A 150 1.84 4.68 0.98
N ARG A 151 1.30 3.65 0.33
CA ARG A 151 0.23 3.80 -0.66
C ARG A 151 -1.16 4.09 -0.08
N ASN A 152 -1.34 3.89 1.21
CA ASN A 152 -2.61 4.13 1.90
C ASN A 152 -2.57 5.36 2.81
N ILE A 153 -1.66 6.28 2.54
CA ILE A 153 -1.53 7.54 3.28
C ILE A 153 -1.60 8.72 2.32
N ALA A 154 -2.21 9.79 2.77
CA ALA A 154 -2.14 11.09 2.13
C ALA A 154 -1.80 12.14 3.18
N GLN A 155 -0.87 13.03 2.84
CA GLN A 155 -0.45 14.16 3.68
C GLN A 155 -0.49 15.42 2.85
N GLY A 156 -1.09 16.45 3.42
CA GLY A 156 -1.12 17.75 2.81
C GLY A 156 -1.11 18.85 3.85
N SER A 157 -0.71 20.01 3.43
CA SER A 157 -0.70 21.20 4.28
C SER A 157 -1.32 22.42 3.57
N TYR A 158 -1.72 23.38 4.36
CA TYR A 158 -2.16 24.68 3.89
C TYR A 158 -1.63 25.76 4.81
N SER A 159 -1.05 26.79 4.22
CA SER A 159 -0.68 28.01 4.94
C SER A 159 -1.34 29.20 4.25
N GLY A 160 -2.05 30.01 5.01
CA GLY A 160 -2.76 31.15 4.47
C GLY A 160 -3.42 31.97 5.55
N SER A 161 -4.36 32.78 5.12
CA SER A 161 -5.19 33.60 6.02
C SER A 161 -6.65 33.40 5.73
N SER A 162 -7.49 33.48 6.76
CA SER A 162 -8.92 33.34 6.60
C SER A 162 -9.66 34.62 6.94
N ALA A 163 -10.76 34.82 6.26
CA ALA A 163 -11.74 35.81 6.57
C ALA A 163 -12.84 35.24 7.50
N THR A 164 -13.74 36.07 8.00
CA THR A 164 -14.90 35.69 8.81
C THR A 164 -15.73 34.60 8.14
N GLY A 165 -16.18 33.63 8.91
CA GLY A 165 -17.07 32.57 8.47
C GLY A 165 -16.36 31.24 8.25
N SER A 166 -16.96 30.37 7.45
CA SER A 166 -16.43 29.05 7.13
C SER A 166 -15.73 29.08 5.76
N VAL A 167 -14.46 28.71 5.75
CA VAL A 167 -13.66 28.65 4.51
C VAL A 167 -13.06 27.25 4.35
N VAL A 168 -13.33 26.61 3.21
CA VAL A 168 -12.66 25.35 2.85
C VAL A 168 -11.19 25.64 2.56
N LEU A 169 -10.32 24.84 3.16
CA LEU A 169 -8.88 25.02 3.03
C LEU A 169 -8.36 24.17 1.88
N PRO A 170 -7.79 24.77 0.84
CA PRO A 170 -7.14 24.02 -0.23
C PRO A 170 -5.83 23.45 0.32
N LEU A 171 -5.84 22.18 0.73
CA LEU A 171 -4.63 21.45 1.09
C LEU A 171 -3.79 21.27 -0.17
N SER A 172 -2.99 22.28 -0.49
CA SER A 172 -2.34 22.41 -1.81
C SER A 172 -0.91 21.88 -1.86
N THR A 173 -0.33 21.54 -0.71
CA THR A 173 1.03 21.02 -0.65
C THR A 173 0.97 19.54 -0.29
N ASP A 174 1.11 18.70 -1.29
CA ASP A 174 1.11 17.26 -1.13
C ASP A 174 2.51 16.82 -0.74
N GLU A 175 2.71 16.48 0.54
CA GLU A 175 3.98 15.94 1.03
C GLU A 175 4.10 14.44 0.71
N LEU A 176 2.98 13.72 0.77
CA LEU A 176 2.88 12.31 0.47
C LEU A 176 1.44 11.98 0.05
N ASP A 177 1.20 11.76 -1.22
CA ASP A 177 -0.08 11.30 -1.76
C ASP A 177 0.10 10.48 -3.03
N PRO A 178 0.66 9.27 -2.93
CA PRO A 178 0.96 8.45 -4.09
C PRO A 178 -0.28 8.02 -4.90
N ASN A 179 -1.48 8.16 -4.33
CA ASN A 179 -2.73 7.80 -4.99
C ASN A 179 -3.51 9.01 -5.52
N ALA A 180 -2.98 10.22 -5.38
CA ALA A 180 -3.66 11.45 -5.74
C ALA A 180 -5.06 11.59 -5.09
N TRP A 181 -5.19 11.22 -3.79
CA TRP A 181 -6.43 11.31 -3.04
C TRP A 181 -6.74 12.73 -2.55
N LEU A 182 -5.71 13.57 -2.46
CA LEU A 182 -5.86 14.99 -2.16
C LEU A 182 -6.00 15.79 -3.46
N ASN A 183 -7.05 16.57 -3.56
CA ASN A 183 -7.23 17.49 -4.66
C ASN A 183 -6.94 18.93 -4.17
N GLY A 184 -5.73 19.41 -4.45
CA GLY A 184 -5.28 20.74 -4.01
C GLY A 184 -6.15 21.90 -4.51
N ALA A 185 -6.84 21.77 -5.64
CA ALA A 185 -7.73 22.82 -6.16
C ALA A 185 -9.03 22.91 -5.38
N THR A 186 -9.55 21.80 -4.86
CA THR A 186 -10.83 21.75 -4.12
C THR A 186 -10.67 21.60 -2.62
N GLY A 187 -9.47 21.29 -2.13
CA GLY A 187 -9.20 20.98 -0.73
C GLY A 187 -9.82 19.67 -0.24
N LYS A 188 -10.22 18.79 -1.15
CA LYS A 188 -10.88 17.53 -0.82
C LYS A 188 -9.88 16.38 -0.75
N PHE A 189 -10.00 15.60 0.32
CA PHE A 189 -9.43 14.26 0.39
C PHE A 189 -10.52 13.26 -0.02
N GLN A 190 -10.36 12.61 -1.16
CA GLN A 190 -11.34 11.66 -1.72
C GLN A 190 -10.61 10.38 -2.16
N PRO A 191 -10.54 9.38 -1.28
CA PRO A 191 -9.88 8.14 -1.63
C PRO A 191 -10.73 7.29 -2.59
N ASN A 192 -10.05 6.54 -3.44
CA ASN A 192 -10.68 5.59 -4.37
C ASN A 192 -10.78 4.16 -3.79
N LYS A 193 -10.48 3.99 -2.51
CA LYS A 193 -10.58 2.70 -1.79
C LYS A 193 -11.54 2.84 -0.62
N ALA A 194 -12.52 1.94 -0.52
CA ALA A 194 -13.40 1.87 0.65
C ALA A 194 -12.61 1.42 1.89
N GLY A 195 -13.04 1.86 3.07
CA GLY A 195 -12.45 1.40 4.33
C GLY A 195 -12.44 2.46 5.42
N TYR A 196 -11.84 2.09 6.55
CA TYR A 196 -11.64 2.99 7.68
C TYR A 196 -10.33 3.73 7.53
N TYR A 197 -10.40 5.02 7.80
CA TYR A 197 -9.26 5.94 7.72
C TYR A 197 -8.99 6.55 9.09
N ASP A 198 -7.74 6.48 9.54
CA ASP A 198 -7.23 7.26 10.66
C ASP A 198 -6.86 8.64 10.14
N ILE A 199 -7.57 9.64 10.62
CA ILE A 199 -7.40 11.04 10.24
C ILE A 199 -6.74 11.78 11.38
N SER A 200 -5.66 12.49 11.08
CA SER A 200 -4.99 13.40 12.00
C SER A 200 -4.91 14.77 11.37
N ALA A 201 -5.27 15.79 12.14
CA ALA A 201 -5.10 17.16 11.68
C ALA A 201 -4.55 18.02 12.82
N GLN A 202 -3.68 18.94 12.43
CA GLN A 202 -3.11 19.95 13.28
C GLN A 202 -3.40 21.33 12.69
N TYR A 203 -3.73 22.25 13.57
CA TYR A 203 -4.04 23.62 13.24
C TYR A 203 -3.18 24.54 14.08
N SER A 204 -2.52 25.48 13.45
CA SER A 204 -1.70 26.50 14.07
C SER A 204 -2.20 27.86 13.64
N LEU A 205 -2.59 28.68 14.60
CA LEU A 205 -3.07 30.05 14.40
C LEU A 205 -1.98 31.02 14.85
N ASN A 206 -1.67 32.00 13.99
CA ASN A 206 -0.80 33.09 14.31
C ASN A 206 -1.54 34.41 14.14
N ALA A 207 -1.61 35.18 15.22
CA ALA A 207 -2.21 36.51 15.20
C ALA A 207 -1.10 37.57 15.13
N ALA A 208 -0.99 38.24 14.00
CA ALA A 208 -0.05 39.37 13.82
C ALA A 208 -0.43 40.60 14.65
N ALA A 209 -1.62 40.65 15.23
CA ALA A 209 -2.11 41.71 16.13
C ALA A 209 -2.99 41.11 17.22
N ALA A 210 -3.07 41.80 18.35
CA ALA A 210 -3.95 41.39 19.44
C ALA A 210 -5.42 41.33 18.96
N VAL A 211 -6.02 40.16 19.10
CA VAL A 211 -7.40 39.86 18.68
C VAL A 211 -8.24 39.63 19.94
N SER A 212 -9.37 40.31 20.06
CA SER A 212 -10.32 40.02 21.13
C SER A 212 -10.86 38.61 21.01
N ALA A 213 -11.33 38.03 22.10
CA ALA A 213 -11.88 36.66 22.16
C ALA A 213 -12.64 36.30 20.92
N THR A 214 -12.13 35.30 20.18
CA THR A 214 -12.68 34.85 18.90
C THR A 214 -12.80 33.34 18.91
N ASN A 215 -13.87 32.88 18.29
CA ASN A 215 -14.08 31.47 18.14
C ASN A 215 -13.41 31.00 16.84
N ASN A 216 -12.24 30.38 16.97
CA ASN A 216 -11.51 29.82 15.83
C ASN A 216 -11.47 28.32 15.94
N THR A 217 -12.00 27.63 14.97
CA THR A 217 -12.06 26.17 14.96
C THR A 217 -11.64 25.59 13.61
N LEU A 218 -10.98 24.47 13.63
CA LEU A 218 -10.81 23.61 12.48
C LEU A 218 -11.90 22.54 12.49
N LEU A 219 -12.73 22.54 11.48
CA LEU A 219 -13.79 21.55 11.26
C LEU A 219 -13.31 20.56 10.21
N ILE A 220 -13.46 19.27 10.49
CA ILE A 220 -13.37 18.26 9.46
C ILE A 220 -14.79 17.86 9.05
N LYS A 221 -15.09 18.04 7.77
CA LYS A 221 -16.41 17.70 7.21
C LYS A 221 -16.31 16.49 6.30
N LYS A 222 -17.28 15.59 6.42
CA LYS A 222 -17.51 14.50 5.47
C LYS A 222 -18.73 14.88 4.62
N ASN A 223 -18.56 14.95 3.31
CA ASN A 223 -19.64 15.29 2.37
C ASN A 223 -20.39 16.58 2.77
N GLY A 224 -19.64 17.59 3.21
CA GLY A 224 -20.18 18.87 3.67
C GLY A 224 -20.71 18.91 5.11
N SER A 225 -20.86 17.77 5.79
CA SER A 225 -21.33 17.68 7.18
C SER A 225 -20.19 17.54 8.17
N THR A 226 -20.19 18.32 9.25
CA THR A 226 -19.15 18.28 10.28
C THR A 226 -19.13 16.91 10.99
N VAL A 227 -18.02 16.19 10.91
CA VAL A 227 -17.79 14.93 11.61
C VAL A 227 -16.84 15.08 12.80
N ARG A 228 -16.00 16.12 12.78
CA ARG A 228 -15.07 16.41 13.87
C ARG A 228 -14.77 17.90 13.96
N THR A 229 -14.71 18.41 15.18
CA THR A 229 -14.16 19.72 15.50
C THR A 229 -12.83 19.55 16.18
N ILE A 230 -11.78 20.20 15.67
CA ILE A 230 -10.43 20.16 16.21
C ILE A 230 -10.11 21.52 16.79
N GLY A 231 -10.17 21.60 18.10
CA GLY A 231 -9.88 22.79 18.88
C GLY A 231 -10.84 23.96 18.61
N GLY A 232 -11.11 24.70 19.62
CA GLY A 232 -11.66 26.03 19.55
C GLY A 232 -10.79 26.93 20.40
N VAL A 233 -10.29 28.02 19.85
CA VAL A 233 -9.63 29.05 20.62
C VAL A 233 -10.67 30.11 20.88
N THR A 234 -11.12 30.21 22.12
CA THR A 234 -12.13 31.20 22.56
C THR A 234 -11.52 32.36 23.28
N ASP A 235 -10.18 32.36 23.46
CA ASP A 235 -9.49 33.34 24.26
C ASP A 235 -8.85 34.47 23.46
N TYR A 236 -8.57 35.55 24.15
CA TYR A 236 -7.79 36.68 23.66
C TYR A 236 -6.42 36.19 23.18
N VAL A 237 -6.11 36.42 21.90
CA VAL A 237 -4.80 36.14 21.32
C VAL A 237 -4.01 37.46 21.32
N GLY A 238 -2.92 37.53 22.10
CA GLY A 238 -2.00 38.64 22.09
C GLY A 238 -1.31 38.80 20.73
N SER A 239 -0.70 39.95 20.48
CA SER A 239 0.18 40.11 19.33
C SER A 239 1.30 39.07 19.39
N ASP A 240 1.66 38.47 18.27
CA ASP A 240 2.71 37.45 18.13
C ASP A 240 2.50 36.15 18.94
N ASP A 241 1.25 35.89 19.38
CA ASP A 241 0.92 34.64 20.06
C ASP A 241 0.51 33.56 19.03
N THR A 242 1.08 32.37 19.13
CA THR A 242 0.76 31.22 18.30
C THR A 242 -0.02 30.19 19.09
N ARG A 243 -1.17 29.81 18.61
CA ARG A 243 -2.04 28.80 19.21
C ARG A 243 -2.06 27.56 18.34
N HIS A 244 -2.03 26.41 18.99
CA HIS A 244 -2.05 25.12 18.35
C HIS A 244 -3.23 24.28 18.84
N ALA A 245 -3.86 23.58 17.94
CA ALA A 245 -4.80 22.51 18.24
C ALA A 245 -4.53 21.32 17.33
N SER A 246 -4.67 20.12 17.86
CA SER A 246 -4.55 18.89 17.09
C SER A 246 -5.59 17.87 17.53
N GLY A 247 -5.90 16.95 16.65
CA GLY A 247 -6.81 15.86 16.97
C GLY A 247 -6.77 14.78 15.91
N SER A 248 -7.19 13.58 16.31
CA SER A 248 -7.32 12.45 15.43
C SER A 248 -8.65 11.74 15.66
N PHE A 249 -9.10 11.01 14.64
CA PHE A 249 -10.32 10.20 14.70
C PHE A 249 -10.35 9.21 13.55
N ILE A 250 -11.17 8.18 13.68
CA ILE A 250 -11.38 7.18 12.63
C ILE A 250 -12.71 7.46 11.93
N VAL A 251 -12.72 7.36 10.61
CA VAL A 251 -13.90 7.53 9.78
C VAL A 251 -13.95 6.52 8.65
N TYR A 252 -15.12 6.00 8.34
CA TYR A 252 -15.33 5.17 7.16
C TYR A 252 -15.60 6.04 5.93
N LEU A 253 -14.92 5.72 4.81
CA LEU A 253 -15.13 6.31 3.48
C LEU A 253 -15.41 5.20 2.47
N ASN A 254 -16.37 5.43 1.57
CA ASN A 254 -16.86 4.40 0.64
C ASN A 254 -15.96 4.17 -0.60
N GLY A 255 -14.85 4.91 -0.72
CA GLY A 255 -13.91 4.74 -1.83
C GLY A 255 -14.41 5.18 -3.20
N SER A 256 -15.52 5.93 -3.27
CA SER A 256 -16.07 6.39 -4.54
C SER A 256 -16.56 7.84 -4.51
N SER A 257 -17.50 8.16 -3.61
CA SER A 257 -18.15 9.48 -3.53
C SER A 257 -17.87 10.21 -2.22
N ASP A 258 -17.47 9.48 -1.15
CA ASP A 258 -17.17 10.10 0.13
C ASP A 258 -15.87 10.89 0.05
N TYR A 259 -15.91 12.10 0.59
CA TYR A 259 -14.73 12.95 0.73
C TYR A 259 -14.69 13.62 2.11
N LEU A 260 -13.48 14.00 2.51
CA LEU A 260 -13.25 14.90 3.65
C LEU A 260 -12.73 16.24 3.16
N GLU A 261 -13.05 17.27 3.91
CA GLU A 261 -12.52 18.62 3.72
C GLU A 261 -12.20 19.25 5.07
N CYS A 262 -11.10 19.99 5.11
CA CYS A 262 -10.75 20.83 6.23
C CYS A 262 -11.40 22.19 6.04
N VAL A 263 -12.13 22.67 7.04
CA VAL A 263 -12.82 23.96 7.02
C VAL A 263 -12.37 24.77 8.21
N SER A 264 -11.78 25.90 7.97
CA SER A 264 -11.55 26.89 9.01
C SER A 264 -12.85 27.64 9.27
N PHE A 265 -13.20 27.81 10.55
CA PHE A 265 -14.29 28.67 10.97
C PHE A 265 -13.77 29.73 11.93
N GLN A 266 -14.15 30.98 11.70
CA GLN A 266 -13.92 32.07 12.64
C GLN A 266 -15.08 33.04 12.67
N ASP A 267 -15.36 33.63 13.83
CA ASP A 267 -16.44 34.60 14.05
C ASP A 267 -15.94 36.05 14.10
N THR A 268 -14.66 36.28 13.89
CA THR A 268 -14.08 37.63 13.87
C THR A 268 -13.91 38.17 12.45
N ALA A 269 -14.01 39.49 12.31
CA ALA A 269 -13.76 40.20 11.05
C ALA A 269 -12.24 40.36 10.77
N GLN A 270 -11.39 39.93 11.66
CA GLN A 270 -9.94 40.03 11.49
C GLN A 270 -9.39 38.91 10.61
N VAL A 271 -8.37 39.23 9.81
CA VAL A 271 -7.66 38.27 9.01
C VAL A 271 -6.57 37.61 9.87
N LEU A 272 -6.70 36.32 10.11
CA LEU A 272 -5.74 35.54 10.89
C LEU A 272 -4.95 34.61 9.99
N ALA A 273 -3.62 34.61 10.16
CA ALA A 273 -2.76 33.66 9.49
C ALA A 273 -2.81 32.31 10.20
N TYR A 274 -2.88 31.23 9.43
CA TYR A 274 -2.85 29.89 10.01
C TYR A 274 -2.17 28.88 9.08
N THR A 275 -1.72 27.81 9.70
CA THR A 275 -1.19 26.64 9.02
C THR A 275 -1.96 25.41 9.48
N VAL A 276 -2.34 24.58 8.52
CA VAL A 276 -3.01 23.31 8.77
C VAL A 276 -2.17 22.19 8.18
N TYR A 277 -1.98 21.13 8.94
CA TYR A 277 -1.42 19.85 8.49
C TYR A 277 -2.53 18.81 8.57
N PHE A 278 -2.64 18.02 7.53
CA PHE A 278 -3.63 16.97 7.42
C PHE A 278 -2.95 15.67 7.01
N THR A 279 -3.27 14.60 7.71
CA THR A 279 -2.82 13.25 7.37
C THR A 279 -4.02 12.31 7.40
N ALA A 280 -4.16 11.50 6.39
CA ALA A 280 -5.15 10.44 6.31
C ALA A 280 -4.46 9.12 5.98
N LYS A 281 -4.69 8.09 6.79
CA LYS A 281 -4.14 6.75 6.61
C LYS A 281 -5.26 5.72 6.63
N ARG A 282 -5.38 4.91 5.58
CA ARG A 282 -6.29 3.77 5.56
C ARG A 282 -5.79 2.69 6.49
N ILE A 283 -6.63 2.20 7.39
CA ILE A 283 -6.25 1.23 8.44
C ILE A 283 -6.94 -0.12 8.29
N SER A 284 -8.08 -0.18 7.62
CA SER A 284 -8.78 -1.43 7.34
C SER A 284 -9.78 -1.28 6.18
N ASP A 285 -10.26 -2.40 5.72
CA ASP A 285 -11.37 -2.52 4.78
C ASP A 285 -12.72 -2.27 5.47
#